data_ed80d1ea7cb9e8f96a8539780a49b51b
#
_entry.id   ed80d1ea7cb9e8f96a8539780a49b51b
#
_cell.length_a   1.000
_cell.length_b   1.000
_cell.length_c   1.000
_cell.angle_alpha   90.00
_cell.angle_beta   90.00
_cell.angle_gamma   90.00
#
_symmetry.space_group_name_H-M   'P 1'
#
loop_
_entity.id
_entity.type
_entity.pdbx_description
1 polymer ?
#
loop_
_entity_poly.entity_id
_entity_poly.type
_entity_poly.pdbx_seq_one_letter_code
_entity_poly.pdbx_strand_id
1 'polypeptide(L)'
;MIESVHIRNFKSIRDVTLPLRPLNVLIGTNGVGKTNFISFFELLKSIFQQRLGAYTMDHGGIDRLLYKGRKVSDHIFGFIDFANTNGFEFLVRPKQSGVGYISYTCDYFNKNQENNKAYDSWSKKLWDKNVDESSLITNNQWRASYLKNYLNSFTVYHFHDTSNTSPMRGYCQIGDNVFLRENGSNLAAFLYTLSQTDKRAFDLIEATVRSIAPYFKRFDLKPDRNLMGQISLEWLENDSDFYQNGYSFSDGTIRFIALATLLLQTNLPQIIIIDEPELGLHPAAINKFAAMVKRASLHSQLIISTQSSNLVNCFEPEDVIVVDRKEGQTVFDRLDSNSLSVWLDDYDYSLSEVWEKNLIGGQI
;
A
#
# COMPACT_ATOMS: atom_id res chain seq x y z
N MET A 1 -4.41 12.79 4.00
CA MET A 1 -4.08 12.41 2.61
C MET A 1 -2.70 12.92 2.29
N ILE A 2 -1.90 12.19 1.53
CA ILE A 2 -0.61 12.66 1.00
C ILE A 2 -0.89 13.46 -0.27
N GLU A 3 -0.39 14.67 -0.35
CA GLU A 3 -0.51 15.56 -1.53
C GLU A 3 0.58 15.26 -2.55
N SER A 4 1.82 15.14 -2.05
CA SER A 4 2.97 14.79 -2.88
C SER A 4 4.05 14.06 -2.10
N VAL A 5 4.88 13.33 -2.84
CA VAL A 5 6.05 12.64 -2.32
C VAL A 5 7.27 13.04 -3.15
N HIS A 6 8.33 13.49 -2.48
CA HIS A 6 9.64 13.73 -3.11
C HIS A 6 10.65 12.71 -2.60
N ILE A 7 11.22 11.95 -3.51
CA ILE A 7 12.18 10.88 -3.22
C ILE A 7 13.47 11.14 -3.98
N ARG A 8 14.63 11.09 -3.28
CA ARG A 8 15.93 11.10 -3.93
C ARG A 8 16.80 9.96 -3.47
N ASN A 9 17.55 9.42 -4.42
CA ASN A 9 18.59 8.43 -4.22
C ASN A 9 18.12 7.13 -3.55
N PHE A 10 16.89 6.69 -3.83
CA PHE A 10 16.36 5.46 -3.25
C PHE A 10 16.19 4.36 -4.30
N LYS A 11 16.90 3.25 -4.13
CA LYS A 11 16.89 2.07 -5.04
C LYS A 11 17.09 2.49 -6.50
N SER A 12 16.07 2.37 -7.36
CA SER A 12 16.10 2.78 -8.77
C SER A 12 15.66 4.23 -9.00
N ILE A 13 15.20 4.91 -7.98
CA ILE A 13 14.70 6.29 -8.04
C ILE A 13 15.84 7.25 -7.74
N ARG A 14 16.24 8.06 -8.75
CA ARG A 14 17.28 9.07 -8.60
C ARG A 14 16.75 10.34 -7.97
N ASP A 15 15.70 10.91 -8.57
CA ASP A 15 15.02 12.13 -8.09
C ASP A 15 13.64 12.19 -8.72
N VAL A 16 12.59 12.22 -7.90
CA VAL A 16 11.21 12.33 -8.35
C VAL A 16 10.38 13.12 -7.34
N THR A 17 9.54 13.99 -7.85
CA THR A 17 8.43 14.59 -7.09
C THR A 17 7.14 14.14 -7.76
N LEU A 18 6.34 13.36 -7.05
CA LEU A 18 5.11 12.78 -7.56
C LEU A 18 3.91 13.32 -6.78
N PRO A 19 3.02 14.11 -7.42
CA PRO A 19 1.75 14.48 -6.84
C PRO A 19 0.84 13.25 -6.77
N LEU A 20 0.13 13.07 -5.65
CA LEU A 20 -0.78 11.96 -5.42
C LEU A 20 -2.23 12.43 -5.38
N ARG A 21 -3.13 11.57 -5.85
CA ARG A 21 -4.58 11.73 -5.85
C ARG A 21 -5.24 10.76 -4.85
N PRO A 22 -6.56 10.82 -4.64
CA PRO A 22 -7.26 9.82 -3.84
C PRO A 22 -7.04 8.39 -4.32
N LEU A 23 -6.94 8.18 -5.64
CA LEU A 23 -6.57 6.91 -6.27
C LEU A 23 -5.33 7.08 -7.14
N ASN A 24 -4.37 6.16 -7.01
CA ASN A 24 -3.12 6.13 -7.76
C ASN A 24 -2.81 4.68 -8.15
N VAL A 25 -2.82 4.41 -9.45
CA VAL A 25 -2.58 3.08 -10.01
C VAL A 25 -1.26 3.11 -10.79
N LEU A 26 -0.21 2.53 -10.22
CA LEU A 26 1.10 2.43 -10.82
C LEU A 26 1.14 1.27 -11.81
N ILE A 27 1.36 1.54 -13.09
CA ILE A 27 1.49 0.53 -14.14
C ILE A 27 2.89 0.50 -14.73
N GLY A 28 3.29 -0.64 -15.27
CA GLY A 28 4.60 -0.83 -15.91
C GLY A 28 5.04 -2.28 -15.83
N THR A 29 6.02 -2.68 -16.61
CA THR A 29 6.57 -4.03 -16.61
C THR A 29 7.36 -4.35 -15.33
N ASN A 30 7.79 -5.61 -15.22
CA ASN A 30 8.63 -6.04 -14.10
C ASN A 30 9.98 -5.31 -14.10
N GLY A 31 10.43 -4.89 -12.93
CA GLY A 31 11.75 -4.29 -12.73
C GLY A 31 11.84 -2.78 -13.04
N VAL A 32 10.76 -2.11 -13.50
CA VAL A 32 10.79 -0.66 -13.78
C VAL A 32 10.83 0.20 -12.50
N GLY A 33 10.40 -0.35 -11.34
CA GLY A 33 10.52 0.34 -10.06
C GLY A 33 9.23 0.60 -9.30
N LYS A 34 8.09 0.00 -9.69
CA LYS A 34 6.81 0.10 -8.95
C LYS A 34 6.97 -0.29 -7.48
N THR A 35 7.49 -1.49 -7.23
CA THR A 35 7.77 -2.00 -5.88
C THR A 35 8.82 -1.15 -5.15
N ASN A 36 9.76 -0.50 -5.86
CA ASN A 36 10.70 0.41 -5.24
C ASN A 36 10.01 1.66 -4.70
N PHE A 37 9.01 2.17 -5.40
CA PHE A 37 8.18 3.28 -4.90
C PHE A 37 7.39 2.85 -3.64
N ILE A 38 6.79 1.66 -3.65
CA ILE A 38 6.08 1.12 -2.47
C ILE A 38 7.05 0.93 -1.29
N SER A 39 8.23 0.36 -1.53
CA SER A 39 9.26 0.17 -0.49
C SER A 39 9.74 1.48 0.15
N PHE A 40 9.56 2.62 -0.51
CA PHE A 40 9.84 3.91 0.12
C PHE A 40 8.91 4.19 1.31
N PHE A 41 7.65 3.80 1.21
CA PHE A 41 6.71 3.92 2.34
C PHE A 41 7.05 2.94 3.46
N GLU A 42 7.58 1.76 3.15
CA GLU A 42 8.09 0.83 4.18
C GLU A 42 9.31 1.41 4.89
N LEU A 43 10.24 2.03 4.15
CA LEU A 43 11.37 2.75 4.75
C LEU A 43 10.87 3.87 5.68
N LEU A 44 9.93 4.69 5.21
CA LEU A 44 9.34 5.76 6.02
C LEU A 44 8.70 5.22 7.30
N LYS A 45 7.94 4.13 7.19
CA LYS A 45 7.33 3.45 8.33
C LYS A 45 8.38 2.90 9.29
N SER A 46 9.48 2.34 8.77
CA SER A 46 10.59 1.81 9.59
C SER A 46 11.31 2.91 10.36
N ILE A 47 11.53 4.08 9.75
CA ILE A 47 12.09 5.28 10.41
C ILE A 47 11.18 5.67 11.58
N PHE A 48 9.88 5.79 11.33
CA PHE A 48 8.92 6.19 12.34
C PHE A 48 8.80 5.19 13.50
N GLN A 49 8.85 3.89 13.20
CA GLN A 49 8.72 2.80 14.18
C GLN A 49 10.01 2.46 14.92
N GLN A 50 11.09 3.22 14.75
CA GLN A 50 12.42 2.95 15.33
C GLN A 50 12.98 1.58 14.91
N ARG A 51 12.87 1.26 13.61
CA ARG A 51 13.32 0.00 13.01
C ARG A 51 14.20 0.20 11.77
N LEU A 52 14.78 1.39 11.60
CA LEU A 52 15.62 1.70 10.44
C LEU A 52 16.80 0.75 10.33
N GLY A 53 17.44 0.46 11.47
CA GLY A 53 18.58 -0.47 11.54
C GLY A 53 18.18 -1.86 11.04
N ALA A 54 17.08 -2.44 11.57
CA ALA A 54 16.56 -3.73 11.16
C ALA A 54 16.15 -3.72 9.67
N TYR A 55 15.39 -2.72 9.24
CA TYR A 55 14.96 -2.59 7.85
C TYR A 55 16.14 -2.56 6.87
N THR A 56 17.19 -1.82 7.18
CA THR A 56 18.39 -1.77 6.32
C THR A 56 19.10 -3.11 6.24
N MET A 57 19.20 -3.87 7.33
CA MET A 57 19.83 -5.19 7.36
C MET A 57 19.00 -6.23 6.62
N ASP A 58 17.68 -6.26 6.82
CA ASP A 58 16.75 -7.18 6.14
C ASP A 58 16.79 -7.01 4.62
N HIS A 59 17.10 -5.79 4.13
CA HIS A 59 17.27 -5.49 2.72
C HIS A 59 18.70 -5.63 2.19
N GLY A 60 19.60 -6.25 2.96
CA GLY A 60 20.98 -6.52 2.54
C GLY A 60 21.91 -5.30 2.63
N GLY A 61 21.59 -4.38 3.54
CA GLY A 61 22.39 -3.20 3.87
C GLY A 61 21.98 -1.93 3.12
N ILE A 62 22.39 -0.79 3.66
CA ILE A 62 22.04 0.55 3.14
C ILE A 62 22.50 0.75 1.69
N ASP A 63 23.58 0.11 1.25
CA ASP A 63 24.10 0.23 -0.10
C ASP A 63 23.11 -0.27 -1.17
N ARG A 64 22.28 -1.27 -0.83
CA ARG A 64 21.22 -1.76 -1.72
C ARG A 64 19.99 -0.86 -1.76
N LEU A 65 19.84 -0.02 -0.76
CA LEU A 65 18.76 0.98 -0.69
C LEU A 65 19.16 2.30 -1.38
N LEU A 66 20.47 2.58 -1.50
CA LEU A 66 20.97 3.77 -2.21
C LEU A 66 20.90 3.58 -3.73
N TYR A 67 20.52 4.63 -4.43
CA TYR A 67 20.57 4.67 -5.90
C TYR A 67 22.00 4.43 -6.41
N LYS A 68 22.21 3.32 -7.12
CA LYS A 68 23.52 2.85 -7.60
C LYS A 68 24.61 2.71 -6.51
N GLY A 69 24.19 2.56 -5.23
CA GLY A 69 25.07 2.38 -4.08
C GLY A 69 25.84 3.63 -3.66
N ARG A 70 26.62 3.50 -2.54
CA ARG A 70 27.34 4.66 -1.94
C ARG A 70 28.44 5.29 -2.79
N LYS A 71 28.85 4.66 -3.89
CA LYS A 71 29.78 5.27 -4.85
C LYS A 71 29.14 6.37 -5.68
N VAL A 72 27.81 6.36 -5.82
CA VAL A 72 27.02 7.33 -6.61
C VAL A 72 26.18 8.21 -5.71
N SER A 73 25.62 7.64 -4.65
CA SER A 73 24.69 8.34 -3.75
C SER A 73 25.17 8.24 -2.30
N ASP A 74 25.30 9.35 -1.62
CA ASP A 74 25.77 9.44 -0.23
C ASP A 74 24.64 9.52 0.80
N HIS A 75 23.38 9.64 0.35
CA HIS A 75 22.20 9.71 1.22
C HIS A 75 20.94 9.30 0.49
N ILE A 76 19.91 8.93 1.25
CA ILE A 76 18.52 8.82 0.83
C ILE A 76 17.77 10.03 1.41
N PHE A 77 17.02 10.72 0.57
CA PHE A 77 16.17 11.84 0.97
C PHE A 77 14.71 11.50 0.70
N GLY A 78 13.85 11.88 1.63
CA GLY A 78 12.40 11.81 1.48
C GLY A 78 11.71 13.03 2.03
N PHE A 79 10.70 13.50 1.31
CA PHE A 79 9.78 14.53 1.78
C PHE A 79 8.35 14.11 1.40
N ILE A 80 7.46 14.18 2.38
CA ILE A 80 6.03 13.90 2.21
C ILE A 80 5.24 15.14 2.61
N ASP A 81 4.39 15.61 1.70
CA ASP A 81 3.43 16.66 1.96
C ASP A 81 2.08 16.08 2.32
N PHE A 82 1.52 16.48 3.44
CA PHE A 82 0.21 16.05 3.93
C PHE A 82 -0.82 17.17 3.75
N ALA A 83 -1.53 17.14 2.63
CA ALA A 83 -2.65 18.04 2.32
C ALA A 83 -2.36 19.54 2.55
N ASN A 84 -1.18 19.98 2.10
CA ASN A 84 -0.71 21.37 2.16
C ASN A 84 -0.67 22.01 3.57
N THR A 85 -0.75 21.20 4.63
CA THR A 85 -0.74 21.69 6.02
C THR A 85 0.48 21.26 6.80
N ASN A 86 0.93 20.04 6.56
CA ASN A 86 2.07 19.45 7.26
C ASN A 86 2.99 18.77 6.25
N GLY A 87 4.27 18.82 6.51
CA GLY A 87 5.27 18.10 5.73
C GLY A 87 6.21 17.34 6.66
N PHE A 88 6.70 16.21 6.21
CA PHE A 88 7.73 15.43 6.90
C PHE A 88 8.91 15.19 5.97
N GLU A 89 10.09 15.58 6.42
CA GLU A 89 11.35 15.45 5.68
C GLU A 89 12.32 14.61 6.48
N PHE A 90 13.03 13.72 5.80
CA PHE A 90 14.11 12.95 6.41
C PHE A 90 15.29 12.81 5.46
N LEU A 91 16.48 12.63 6.06
CA LEU A 91 17.70 12.30 5.36
C LEU A 91 18.42 11.18 6.09
N VAL A 92 18.60 10.05 5.39
CA VAL A 92 19.31 8.86 5.90
C VAL A 92 20.65 8.74 5.18
N ARG A 93 21.71 8.47 5.95
CA ARG A 93 23.07 8.27 5.44
C ARG A 93 23.63 6.90 5.79
N PRO A 94 24.56 6.37 4.99
CA PRO A 94 25.21 5.10 5.29
C PRO A 94 26.26 5.24 6.40
N LYS A 95 26.27 4.28 7.34
CA LYS A 95 27.42 4.02 8.23
C LYS A 95 28.44 3.09 7.57
N GLN A 96 29.65 3.07 8.11
CA GLN A 96 30.67 2.10 7.70
C GLN A 96 30.24 0.65 7.93
N SER A 97 29.45 0.40 8.97
CA SER A 97 28.89 -0.91 9.31
C SER A 97 27.86 -1.46 8.29
N GLY A 98 27.49 -0.69 7.28
CA GLY A 98 26.47 -1.10 6.30
C GLY A 98 25.03 -0.81 6.71
N VAL A 99 24.79 -0.22 7.88
CA VAL A 99 23.47 0.21 8.37
C VAL A 99 23.23 1.66 8.02
N GLY A 100 21.97 2.07 7.84
CA GLY A 100 21.58 3.46 7.72
C GLY A 100 21.49 4.15 9.08
N TYR A 101 21.73 5.47 9.10
CA TYR A 101 21.41 6.32 10.24
C TYR A 101 20.69 7.57 9.79
N ILE A 102 19.89 8.15 10.65
CA ILE A 102 19.17 9.39 10.41
C ILE A 102 20.11 10.57 10.58
N SER A 103 20.43 11.23 9.48
CA SER A 103 21.18 12.48 9.53
C SER A 103 20.34 13.60 10.12
N TYR A 104 19.08 13.67 9.69
CA TYR A 104 18.05 14.51 10.33
C TYR A 104 16.65 14.06 9.96
N THR A 105 15.67 14.43 10.83
CA THR A 105 14.24 14.49 10.51
C THR A 105 13.69 15.86 10.84
N CYS A 106 12.78 16.35 10.02
CA CYS A 106 12.11 17.63 10.22
C CYS A 106 10.63 17.52 9.94
N ASP A 107 9.83 18.31 10.63
CA ASP A 107 8.48 18.62 10.19
C ASP A 107 8.37 20.06 9.68
N TYR A 108 7.39 20.23 8.82
CA TYR A 108 6.96 21.51 8.31
C TYR A 108 5.49 21.71 8.67
N PHE A 109 5.14 22.90 9.11
CA PHE A 109 3.77 23.25 9.44
C PHE A 109 3.41 24.62 8.85
N ASN A 110 2.36 24.65 8.04
CA ASN A 110 1.83 25.89 7.48
C ASN A 110 0.74 26.45 8.39
N LYS A 111 0.96 27.62 8.95
CA LYS A 111 0.01 28.29 9.85
C LYS A 111 -1.12 29.02 9.11
N ASN A 112 -0.94 29.35 7.84
CA ASN A 112 -1.85 30.15 7.05
C ASN A 112 -2.45 29.35 5.90
N GLN A 113 -3.48 28.55 6.20
CA GLN A 113 -4.25 27.81 5.17
C GLN A 113 -4.95 28.72 4.13
N GLU A 114 -5.14 30.01 4.45
CA GLU A 114 -5.91 30.93 3.60
C GLU A 114 -5.16 31.51 2.41
N ASN A 115 -3.84 31.41 2.39
CA ASN A 115 -3.04 31.93 1.29
C ASN A 115 -2.27 30.79 0.63
N ASN A 116 -2.72 30.34 -0.50
CA ASN A 116 -2.08 29.40 -1.45
C ASN A 116 -0.63 29.77 -1.84
N LYS A 117 0.18 30.28 -0.89
CA LYS A 117 1.58 30.62 -1.10
C LYS A 117 2.44 29.42 -0.74
N ALA A 118 3.19 28.97 -1.73
CA ALA A 118 4.27 28.03 -1.61
C ALA A 118 5.10 28.23 -0.34
N TYR A 119 5.62 27.15 0.20
CA TYR A 119 6.58 26.88 1.28
C TYR A 119 7.22 28.04 2.09
N ASP A 120 7.15 29.29 1.66
CA ASP A 120 7.77 30.46 2.32
C ASP A 120 7.17 30.85 3.67
N SER A 121 6.01 30.28 4.05
CA SER A 121 5.34 30.53 5.33
C SER A 121 5.38 29.32 6.29
N TRP A 122 6.08 28.25 5.94
CA TRP A 122 6.14 27.04 6.73
C TRP A 122 7.13 27.15 7.89
N SER A 123 6.68 26.84 9.09
CA SER A 123 7.58 26.73 10.25
C SER A 123 8.22 25.35 10.25
N LYS A 124 9.54 25.28 10.03
CA LYS A 124 10.34 24.05 10.11
C LYS A 124 10.72 23.74 11.55
N LYS A 125 10.66 22.48 11.95
CA LYS A 125 11.18 22.00 13.23
C LYS A 125 12.02 20.75 13.03
N LEU A 126 13.25 20.79 13.55
CA LEU A 126 14.16 19.64 13.60
C LEU A 126 13.79 18.75 14.80
N TRP A 127 13.63 17.44 14.57
CA TRP A 127 13.36 16.44 15.59
C TRP A 127 14.60 15.63 15.94
N ASP A 128 15.26 15.10 14.91
CA ASP A 128 16.41 14.22 15.04
C ASP A 128 17.61 14.79 14.31
N LYS A 129 18.82 14.53 14.81
CA LYS A 129 20.08 14.88 14.17
C LYS A 129 21.16 13.88 14.51
N ASN A 130 21.69 13.18 13.50
CA ASN A 130 22.75 12.16 13.62
C ASN A 130 22.44 11.07 14.66
N VAL A 131 21.26 10.45 14.54
CA VAL A 131 20.77 9.38 15.41
C VAL A 131 20.54 8.09 14.62
N ASP A 132 20.54 6.96 15.32
CA ASP A 132 20.31 5.68 14.70
C ASP A 132 18.82 5.43 14.40
N GLU A 133 17.96 5.86 15.31
CA GLU A 133 16.52 5.71 15.23
C GLU A 133 15.83 7.04 15.56
N SER A 134 14.63 7.26 14.99
CA SER A 134 13.88 8.49 15.19
C SER A 134 13.28 8.58 16.60
N SER A 135 13.32 9.76 17.18
CA SER A 135 12.66 10.07 18.44
C SER A 135 11.16 10.41 18.30
N LEU A 136 10.69 10.50 17.06
CA LEU A 136 9.36 11.04 16.78
C LEU A 136 8.21 10.25 17.44
N ILE A 137 8.29 8.90 17.43
CA ILE A 137 7.22 8.06 18.00
C ILE A 137 7.06 8.24 19.52
N THR A 138 8.15 8.51 20.23
CA THR A 138 8.17 8.70 21.69
C THR A 138 7.91 10.15 22.10
N ASN A 139 7.92 11.09 21.15
CA ASN A 139 7.79 12.51 21.43
C ASN A 139 6.31 12.91 21.63
N ASN A 140 5.97 13.57 22.75
CA ASN A 140 4.59 13.96 23.10
C ASN A 140 4.24 15.42 22.78
N GLN A 141 5.08 16.12 22.02
CA GLN A 141 4.75 17.48 21.59
C GLN A 141 3.59 17.46 20.58
N TRP A 142 2.74 18.47 20.59
CA TRP A 142 1.55 18.53 19.73
C TRP A 142 1.85 18.35 18.24
N ARG A 143 2.96 18.93 17.73
CA ARG A 143 3.38 18.74 16.33
C ARG A 143 3.73 17.30 16.02
N ALA A 144 4.44 16.61 16.94
CA ALA A 144 4.72 15.19 16.80
C ALA A 144 3.43 14.35 16.76
N SER A 145 2.41 14.72 17.53
CA SER A 145 1.13 14.01 17.54
C SER A 145 0.42 14.09 16.18
N TYR A 146 0.45 15.22 15.50
CA TYR A 146 -0.07 15.36 14.14
C TYR A 146 0.67 14.43 13.15
N LEU A 147 2.01 14.45 13.16
CA LEU A 147 2.80 13.56 12.30
C LEU A 147 2.56 12.09 12.62
N LYS A 148 2.46 11.72 13.89
CA LYS A 148 2.12 10.35 14.30
C LYS A 148 0.81 9.87 13.67
N ASN A 149 -0.22 10.72 13.67
CA ASN A 149 -1.51 10.38 13.06
C ASN A 149 -1.37 10.10 11.56
N TYR A 150 -0.61 10.93 10.83
CA TYR A 150 -0.35 10.68 9.42
C TYR A 150 0.53 9.45 9.19
N LEU A 151 1.66 9.32 9.91
CA LEU A 151 2.62 8.23 9.72
C LEU A 151 2.07 6.86 10.19
N ASN A 152 1.14 6.83 11.13
CA ASN A 152 0.41 5.62 11.51
C ASN A 152 -0.76 5.29 10.57
N SER A 153 -1.17 6.24 9.73
CA SER A 153 -2.38 6.11 8.92
C SER A 153 -2.19 5.29 7.66
N PHE A 154 -0.95 5.01 7.24
CA PHE A 154 -0.70 4.21 6.05
C PHE A 154 -0.22 2.81 6.37
N THR A 155 -0.68 1.87 5.58
CA THR A 155 -0.28 0.47 5.66
C THR A 155 -0.02 -0.06 4.25
N VAL A 156 1.11 -0.74 4.09
CA VAL A 156 1.45 -1.48 2.87
C VAL A 156 0.98 -2.91 3.06
N TYR A 157 0.07 -3.36 2.20
CA TYR A 157 -0.50 -4.70 2.26
C TYR A 157 0.14 -5.62 1.23
N HIS A 158 0.56 -6.77 1.69
CA HIS A 158 1.22 -7.82 0.90
C HIS A 158 0.47 -9.15 1.07
N PHE A 159 -0.55 -9.38 0.27
CA PHE A 159 -1.30 -10.64 0.27
C PHE A 159 -0.76 -11.63 -0.78
N HIS A 160 0.56 -11.58 -1.05
CA HIS A 160 1.19 -12.42 -2.07
C HIS A 160 1.33 -13.88 -1.63
N ASP A 161 1.66 -14.11 -0.37
CA ASP A 161 1.79 -15.46 0.15
C ASP A 161 0.40 -16.08 0.34
N THR A 162 0.04 -16.96 -0.59
CA THR A 162 -1.17 -17.77 -0.55
C THR A 162 -0.85 -19.27 -0.46
N SER A 163 0.41 -19.62 -0.23
CA SER A 163 0.87 -21.01 -0.09
C SER A 163 0.21 -21.72 1.09
N ASN A 164 0.43 -23.01 1.20
CA ASN A 164 -0.05 -23.80 2.34
C ASN A 164 0.55 -23.34 3.69
N THR A 165 1.66 -22.62 3.67
CA THR A 165 2.28 -22.03 4.87
C THR A 165 1.85 -20.58 5.11
N SER A 166 0.99 -20.04 4.26
CA SER A 166 0.48 -18.68 4.38
C SER A 166 -0.19 -18.44 5.74
N PRO A 167 0.16 -17.36 6.43
CA PRO A 167 -0.46 -17.03 7.70
C PRO A 167 -1.97 -16.74 7.58
N MET A 168 -2.48 -16.38 6.40
CA MET A 168 -3.92 -16.19 6.15
C MET A 168 -4.74 -17.49 6.29
N ARG A 169 -4.11 -18.67 6.12
CA ARG A 169 -4.76 -19.96 6.16
C ARG A 169 -4.75 -20.60 7.54
N GLY A 170 -3.83 -20.18 8.40
CA GLY A 170 -3.57 -20.80 9.69
C GLY A 170 -4.39 -20.23 10.83
N TYR A 171 -4.03 -20.65 12.04
CA TYR A 171 -4.58 -20.12 13.27
C TYR A 171 -3.98 -18.75 13.60
N CYS A 172 -4.79 -17.89 14.19
CA CYS A 172 -4.36 -16.62 14.74
C CYS A 172 -4.95 -16.38 16.13
N GLN A 173 -4.38 -15.44 16.88
CA GLN A 173 -4.91 -15.05 18.18
C GLN A 173 -6.20 -14.24 18.01
N ILE A 174 -7.28 -14.65 18.69
CA ILE A 174 -8.59 -14.00 18.59
C ILE A 174 -8.55 -12.52 19.02
N GLY A 175 -7.64 -12.16 19.93
CA GLY A 175 -7.42 -10.79 20.40
C GLY A 175 -6.63 -9.91 19.42
N ASP A 176 -6.07 -10.45 18.35
CA ASP A 176 -5.40 -9.69 17.29
C ASP A 176 -6.43 -9.26 16.23
N ASN A 177 -7.28 -8.32 16.59
CA ASN A 177 -8.50 -8.01 15.84
C ASN A 177 -8.80 -6.51 15.69
N VAL A 178 -7.88 -5.63 16.10
CA VAL A 178 -8.07 -4.17 16.07
C VAL A 178 -7.96 -3.63 14.64
N PHE A 179 -7.04 -4.17 13.85
CA PHE A 179 -6.83 -3.84 12.43
C PHE A 179 -6.32 -5.05 11.68
N LEU A 180 -6.62 -5.12 10.39
CA LEU A 180 -6.13 -6.19 9.52
C LEU A 180 -4.60 -6.05 9.35
N ARG A 181 -3.86 -7.12 9.60
CA ARG A 181 -2.41 -7.15 9.44
C ARG A 181 -2.01 -7.06 7.96
N GLU A 182 -0.83 -6.52 7.73
CA GLU A 182 -0.26 -6.27 6.39
C GLU A 182 -0.22 -7.52 5.50
N ASN A 183 -0.01 -8.69 6.11
CA ASN A 183 0.05 -9.99 5.44
C ASN A 183 -1.21 -10.85 5.63
N GLY A 184 -2.28 -10.29 6.23
CA GLY A 184 -3.52 -11.00 6.51
C GLY A 184 -3.42 -12.08 7.59
N SER A 185 -2.35 -12.13 8.40
CA SER A 185 -2.14 -13.19 9.40
C SER A 185 -3.24 -13.30 10.46
N ASN A 186 -4.04 -12.25 10.64
CA ASN A 186 -5.16 -12.22 11.58
C ASN A 186 -6.54 -12.19 10.88
N LEU A 187 -6.61 -12.60 9.62
CA LEU A 187 -7.82 -12.51 8.80
C LEU A 187 -9.04 -13.12 9.49
N ALA A 188 -8.92 -14.30 10.08
CA ALA A 188 -10.01 -14.99 10.79
C ALA A 188 -10.48 -14.21 12.03
N ALA A 189 -9.56 -13.71 12.85
CA ALA A 189 -9.89 -12.93 14.05
C ALA A 189 -10.54 -11.58 13.70
N PHE A 190 -10.05 -10.93 12.65
CA PHE A 190 -10.60 -9.68 12.18
C PHE A 190 -12.02 -9.85 11.61
N LEU A 191 -12.25 -10.86 10.76
CA LEU A 191 -13.58 -11.20 10.26
C LEU A 191 -14.54 -11.60 11.39
N TYR A 192 -14.07 -12.37 12.38
CA TYR A 192 -14.87 -12.71 13.56
C TYR A 192 -15.32 -11.45 14.30
N THR A 193 -14.43 -10.51 14.52
CA THR A 193 -14.77 -9.24 15.18
C THR A 193 -15.78 -8.44 14.35
N LEU A 194 -15.60 -8.33 13.04
CA LEU A 194 -16.60 -7.69 12.17
C LEU A 194 -17.97 -8.38 12.26
N SER A 195 -18.01 -9.71 12.33
CA SER A 195 -19.27 -10.43 12.47
C SER A 195 -20.04 -10.09 13.75
N GLN A 196 -19.34 -9.66 14.80
CA GLN A 196 -19.91 -9.29 16.11
C GLN A 196 -20.20 -7.80 16.23
N THR A 197 -19.37 -6.94 15.61
CA THR A 197 -19.39 -5.48 15.84
C THR A 197 -19.91 -4.70 14.63
N ASP A 198 -19.80 -5.24 13.42
CA ASP A 198 -20.21 -4.59 12.17
C ASP A 198 -20.80 -5.62 11.20
N LYS A 199 -21.96 -6.12 11.56
CA LYS A 199 -22.68 -7.14 10.80
C LYS A 199 -22.92 -6.73 9.34
N ARG A 200 -23.13 -5.43 9.07
CA ARG A 200 -23.37 -4.94 7.70
C ARG A 200 -22.14 -5.08 6.81
N ALA A 201 -20.97 -4.69 7.31
CA ALA A 201 -19.72 -4.87 6.58
C ALA A 201 -19.40 -6.36 6.40
N PHE A 202 -19.59 -7.16 7.44
CA PHE A 202 -19.39 -8.61 7.37
C PHE A 202 -20.27 -9.28 6.30
N ASP A 203 -21.58 -8.99 6.28
CA ASP A 203 -22.53 -9.54 5.31
C ASP A 203 -22.19 -9.10 3.88
N LEU A 204 -21.71 -7.86 3.70
CA LEU A 204 -21.25 -7.36 2.42
C LEU A 204 -20.01 -8.10 1.94
N ILE A 205 -19.05 -8.39 2.84
CA ILE A 205 -17.86 -9.18 2.53
C ILE A 205 -18.28 -10.60 2.09
N GLU A 206 -19.13 -11.28 2.87
CA GLU A 206 -19.64 -12.62 2.49
C GLU A 206 -20.35 -12.62 1.13
N ALA A 207 -21.23 -11.65 0.89
CA ALA A 207 -21.95 -11.53 -0.39
C ALA A 207 -20.97 -11.30 -1.55
N THR A 208 -19.93 -10.49 -1.33
CA THR A 208 -18.90 -10.20 -2.33
C THR A 208 -18.06 -11.45 -2.61
N VAL A 209 -17.64 -12.19 -1.59
CA VAL A 209 -16.93 -13.48 -1.75
C VAL A 209 -17.79 -14.47 -2.50
N ARG A 210 -19.05 -14.63 -2.13
CA ARG A 210 -20.02 -15.55 -2.79
C ARG A 210 -20.18 -15.23 -4.28
N SER A 211 -20.06 -13.97 -4.66
CA SER A 211 -20.20 -13.55 -6.05
C SER A 211 -19.07 -13.96 -6.97
N ILE A 212 -17.91 -14.34 -6.42
CA ILE A 212 -16.74 -14.85 -7.18
C ILE A 212 -16.45 -16.34 -6.88
N ALA A 213 -16.93 -16.85 -5.77
CA ALA A 213 -16.82 -18.24 -5.34
C ALA A 213 -18.24 -18.80 -5.05
N PRO A 214 -18.99 -19.21 -6.08
CA PRO A 214 -20.40 -19.61 -5.91
C PRO A 214 -20.61 -20.81 -4.99
N TYR A 215 -19.59 -21.63 -4.79
CA TYR A 215 -19.59 -22.75 -3.84
C TYR A 215 -19.55 -22.30 -2.38
N PHE A 216 -19.07 -21.10 -2.09
CA PHE A 216 -18.99 -20.55 -0.74
C PHE A 216 -20.37 -20.13 -0.24
N LYS A 217 -20.79 -20.68 0.90
CA LYS A 217 -22.07 -20.36 1.56
C LYS A 217 -21.92 -19.24 2.56
N ARG A 218 -21.08 -19.44 3.56
CA ARG A 218 -20.79 -18.46 4.62
C ARG A 218 -19.54 -18.82 5.41
N PHE A 219 -18.96 -17.87 6.12
CA PHE A 219 -17.97 -18.16 7.14
C PHE A 219 -18.61 -18.79 8.38
N ASP A 220 -17.87 -19.64 9.08
CA ASP A 220 -18.24 -20.20 10.39
C ASP A 220 -17.12 -19.95 11.39
N LEU A 221 -17.01 -18.70 11.81
CA LEU A 221 -15.91 -18.21 12.64
C LEU A 221 -16.23 -18.43 14.11
N LYS A 222 -15.49 -19.35 14.73
CA LYS A 222 -15.63 -19.68 16.15
C LYS A 222 -14.27 -19.84 16.78
N PRO A 223 -14.10 -19.43 18.07
CA PRO A 223 -12.89 -19.77 18.81
C PRO A 223 -12.68 -21.28 18.83
N ASP A 224 -11.44 -21.71 18.60
CA ASP A 224 -11.10 -23.11 18.66
C ASP A 224 -11.28 -23.66 20.09
N ARG A 225 -11.92 -24.82 20.22
CA ARG A 225 -12.23 -25.44 21.53
C ARG A 225 -11.00 -26.03 22.20
N ASN A 226 -10.02 -26.44 21.42
CA ASN A 226 -8.81 -27.13 21.90
C ASN A 226 -7.62 -26.18 22.02
N LEU A 227 -7.60 -25.10 21.24
CA LEU A 227 -6.53 -24.11 21.21
C LEU A 227 -7.04 -22.79 21.79
N MET A 228 -6.97 -22.68 23.13
CA MET A 228 -7.49 -21.52 23.85
C MET A 228 -6.99 -20.19 23.27
N GLY A 229 -7.94 -19.30 22.95
CA GLY A 229 -7.65 -17.96 22.42
C GLY A 229 -7.25 -17.92 20.94
N GLN A 230 -7.36 -19.02 20.23
CA GLN A 230 -7.07 -19.10 18.79
C GLN A 230 -8.34 -19.26 17.95
N ILE A 231 -8.24 -18.80 16.70
CA ILE A 231 -9.30 -18.92 15.69
C ILE A 231 -8.66 -19.17 14.32
N SER A 232 -9.33 -19.93 13.49
CA SER A 232 -8.97 -20.17 12.09
C SER A 232 -10.10 -19.75 11.15
N LEU A 233 -9.77 -19.60 9.87
CA LEU A 233 -10.75 -19.28 8.83
C LEU A 233 -11.52 -20.57 8.47
N GLU A 234 -12.70 -20.74 9.05
CA GLU A 234 -13.61 -21.83 8.74
C GLU A 234 -14.82 -21.33 7.95
N TRP A 235 -15.34 -22.18 7.07
CA TRP A 235 -16.44 -21.84 6.18
C TRP A 235 -17.27 -23.07 5.79
N LEU A 236 -18.48 -22.82 5.33
CA LEU A 236 -19.39 -23.84 4.81
C LEU A 236 -19.54 -23.71 3.30
N GLU A 237 -19.60 -24.82 2.63
CA GLU A 237 -19.92 -24.95 1.22
C GLU A 237 -21.44 -25.04 1.01
N ASN A 238 -21.92 -24.60 -0.16
CA ASN A 238 -23.31 -24.86 -0.55
C ASN A 238 -23.53 -26.36 -0.67
N ASP A 239 -24.70 -26.81 -0.31
CA ASP A 239 -25.12 -28.22 -0.39
C ASP A 239 -24.27 -29.20 0.44
N SER A 240 -23.51 -28.72 1.40
CA SER A 240 -22.69 -29.51 2.31
C SER A 240 -22.81 -28.98 3.75
N ASP A 241 -22.92 -29.92 4.70
CA ASP A 241 -22.82 -29.62 6.13
C ASP A 241 -21.39 -29.83 6.66
N PHE A 242 -20.45 -30.12 5.76
CA PHE A 242 -19.05 -30.33 6.11
C PHE A 242 -18.33 -29.00 6.22
N TYR A 243 -17.65 -28.77 7.34
CA TYR A 243 -16.85 -27.57 7.57
C TYR A 243 -15.53 -27.65 6.82
N GLN A 244 -15.27 -26.66 6.04
CA GLN A 244 -14.01 -26.43 5.36
C GLN A 244 -13.14 -25.45 6.16
N ASN A 245 -11.84 -25.51 5.97
CA ASN A 245 -10.91 -24.58 6.59
C ASN A 245 -10.21 -23.69 5.54
N GLY A 246 -9.36 -22.78 5.99
CA GLY A 246 -8.65 -21.83 5.12
C GLY A 246 -7.77 -22.51 4.06
N TYR A 247 -7.32 -23.75 4.30
CA TYR A 247 -6.48 -24.50 3.35
C TYR A 247 -7.27 -25.01 2.13
N SER A 248 -8.59 -25.11 2.25
CA SER A 248 -9.46 -25.56 1.15
C SER A 248 -9.76 -24.47 0.11
N PHE A 249 -9.48 -23.20 0.42
CA PHE A 249 -9.63 -22.12 -0.56
C PHE A 249 -8.52 -22.17 -1.62
N SER A 250 -8.87 -21.86 -2.87
CA SER A 250 -7.85 -21.55 -3.88
C SER A 250 -7.05 -20.31 -3.51
N ASP A 251 -5.83 -20.16 -4.08
CA ASP A 251 -4.96 -19.02 -3.84
C ASP A 251 -5.63 -17.70 -4.18
N GLY A 252 -6.33 -17.65 -5.32
CA GLY A 252 -7.07 -16.46 -5.72
C GLY A 252 -8.24 -16.15 -4.78
N THR A 253 -8.95 -17.18 -4.28
CA THR A 253 -10.08 -16.97 -3.37
C THR A 253 -9.63 -16.41 -2.03
N ILE A 254 -8.60 -16.99 -1.40
CA ILE A 254 -8.15 -16.47 -0.09
C ILE A 254 -7.59 -15.05 -0.18
N ARG A 255 -6.84 -14.74 -1.25
CA ARG A 255 -6.39 -13.38 -1.54
C ARG A 255 -7.57 -12.41 -1.72
N PHE A 256 -8.58 -12.81 -2.49
CA PHE A 256 -9.78 -12.00 -2.68
C PHE A 256 -10.54 -11.76 -1.37
N ILE A 257 -10.64 -12.77 -0.49
CA ILE A 257 -11.23 -12.61 0.85
C ILE A 257 -10.48 -11.54 1.65
N ALA A 258 -9.14 -11.58 1.67
CA ALA A 258 -8.33 -10.60 2.36
C ALA A 258 -8.51 -9.17 1.79
N LEU A 259 -8.52 -9.03 0.45
CA LEU A 259 -8.77 -7.76 -0.24
C LEU A 259 -10.19 -7.23 0.01
N ALA A 260 -11.21 -8.09 -0.04
CA ALA A 260 -12.59 -7.72 0.28
C ALA A 260 -12.73 -7.27 1.74
N THR A 261 -12.10 -8.00 2.66
CA THR A 261 -12.07 -7.65 4.08
C THR A 261 -11.40 -6.29 4.30
N LEU A 262 -10.27 -6.04 3.63
CA LEU A 262 -9.57 -4.76 3.70
C LEU A 262 -10.42 -3.59 3.20
N LEU A 263 -11.07 -3.74 2.03
CA LEU A 263 -11.69 -2.63 1.32
C LEU A 263 -13.17 -2.40 1.67
N LEU A 264 -13.85 -3.36 2.29
CA LEU A 264 -15.27 -3.27 2.63
C LEU A 264 -15.54 -3.04 4.12
N GLN A 265 -14.52 -3.05 4.97
CA GLN A 265 -14.66 -2.68 6.38
C GLN A 265 -15.10 -1.21 6.53
N THR A 266 -15.81 -0.90 7.60
CA THR A 266 -16.31 0.47 7.85
C THR A 266 -15.19 1.44 8.23
N ASN A 267 -14.21 1.00 9.00
CA ASN A 267 -13.09 1.82 9.45
C ASN A 267 -11.85 1.58 8.58
N LEU A 268 -11.83 2.15 7.39
CA LEU A 268 -10.70 2.04 6.49
C LEU A 268 -9.44 2.75 7.04
N PRO A 269 -8.22 2.19 6.83
CA PRO A 269 -6.99 2.96 6.98
C PRO A 269 -7.04 4.21 6.09
N GLN A 270 -6.49 5.33 6.56
CA GLN A 270 -6.52 6.59 5.77
C GLN A 270 -5.77 6.47 4.45
N ILE A 271 -4.69 5.66 4.43
CA ILE A 271 -3.90 5.41 3.24
C ILE A 271 -3.66 3.90 3.13
N ILE A 272 -4.04 3.34 2.00
CA ILE A 272 -3.94 1.91 1.68
C ILE A 272 -3.00 1.74 0.49
N ILE A 273 -1.92 1.00 0.68
CA ILE A 273 -0.96 0.70 -0.36
C ILE A 273 -1.00 -0.80 -0.62
N ILE A 274 -1.20 -1.22 -1.88
CA ILE A 274 -1.31 -2.64 -2.24
C ILE A 274 -0.41 -2.90 -3.46
N ASP A 275 0.49 -3.88 -3.32
CA ASP A 275 1.34 -4.32 -4.42
C ASP A 275 0.68 -5.53 -5.11
N GLU A 276 0.54 -5.47 -6.44
CA GLU A 276 0.04 -6.54 -7.32
C GLU A 276 -1.18 -7.33 -6.77
N PRO A 277 -2.31 -6.67 -6.44
CA PRO A 277 -3.48 -7.33 -5.84
C PRO A 277 -4.14 -8.37 -6.73
N GLU A 278 -3.95 -8.26 -8.03
CA GLU A 278 -4.59 -9.09 -9.05
C GLU A 278 -3.97 -10.48 -9.20
N LEU A 279 -2.80 -10.74 -8.65
CA LEU A 279 -2.10 -12.01 -8.84
C LEU A 279 -2.98 -13.22 -8.45
N GLY A 280 -3.20 -14.12 -9.42
CA GLY A 280 -4.02 -15.32 -9.22
C GLY A 280 -5.53 -15.07 -9.15
N LEU A 281 -6.00 -13.84 -9.36
CA LEU A 281 -7.44 -13.55 -9.43
C LEU A 281 -7.99 -13.86 -10.82
N HIS A 282 -9.19 -14.44 -10.85
CA HIS A 282 -9.96 -14.55 -12.08
C HIS A 282 -10.42 -13.17 -12.57
N PRO A 283 -10.57 -12.91 -13.89
CA PRO A 283 -11.00 -11.61 -14.43
C PRO A 283 -12.24 -11.02 -13.76
N ALA A 284 -13.25 -11.84 -13.47
CA ALA A 284 -14.45 -11.40 -12.75
C ALA A 284 -14.14 -10.88 -11.33
N ALA A 285 -13.14 -11.45 -10.65
CA ALA A 285 -12.69 -11.00 -9.33
C ALA A 285 -11.90 -9.69 -9.44
N ILE A 286 -11.12 -9.50 -10.51
CA ILE A 286 -10.40 -8.24 -10.80
C ILE A 286 -11.39 -7.08 -10.95
N ASN A 287 -12.47 -7.25 -11.72
CA ASN A 287 -13.49 -6.22 -11.90
C ASN A 287 -14.18 -5.86 -10.56
N LYS A 288 -14.46 -6.85 -9.73
CA LYS A 288 -15.03 -6.60 -8.39
C LYS A 288 -14.04 -5.91 -7.47
N PHE A 289 -12.78 -6.31 -7.51
CA PHE A 289 -11.71 -5.63 -6.79
C PHE A 289 -11.61 -4.16 -7.19
N ALA A 290 -11.60 -3.85 -8.48
CA ALA A 290 -11.57 -2.48 -8.98
C ALA A 290 -12.78 -1.65 -8.49
N ALA A 291 -13.98 -2.24 -8.47
CA ALA A 291 -15.18 -1.59 -7.93
C ALA A 291 -15.04 -1.30 -6.42
N MET A 292 -14.46 -2.24 -5.63
CA MET A 292 -14.17 -2.02 -4.21
C MET A 292 -13.13 -0.90 -4.01
N VAL A 293 -12.09 -0.86 -4.84
CA VAL A 293 -11.06 0.19 -4.86
C VAL A 293 -11.68 1.56 -5.11
N LYS A 294 -12.48 1.72 -6.18
CA LYS A 294 -13.19 2.97 -6.49
C LYS A 294 -14.08 3.43 -5.34
N ARG A 295 -14.77 2.50 -4.69
CA ARG A 295 -15.58 2.83 -3.51
C ARG A 295 -14.72 3.27 -2.32
N ALA A 296 -13.65 2.55 -2.03
CA ALA A 296 -12.75 2.86 -0.91
C ALA A 296 -12.02 4.19 -1.12
N SER A 297 -11.70 4.58 -2.38
CA SER A 297 -11.02 5.84 -2.70
C SER A 297 -11.83 7.10 -2.37
N LEU A 298 -13.14 6.97 -2.13
CA LEU A 298 -13.98 8.06 -1.64
C LEU A 298 -13.70 8.42 -0.17
N HIS A 299 -13.08 7.52 0.59
CA HIS A 299 -12.87 7.67 2.04
C HIS A 299 -11.41 7.50 2.46
N SER A 300 -10.59 6.88 1.60
CA SER A 300 -9.18 6.56 1.85
C SER A 300 -8.36 6.87 0.62
N GLN A 301 -7.09 7.21 0.79
CA GLN A 301 -6.17 7.33 -0.33
C GLN A 301 -5.61 5.94 -0.67
N LEU A 302 -5.68 5.55 -1.94
CA LEU A 302 -5.16 4.27 -2.41
C LEU A 302 -3.97 4.46 -3.35
N ILE A 303 -2.96 3.61 -3.15
CA ILE A 303 -1.82 3.46 -4.05
C ILE A 303 -1.73 1.97 -4.39
N ILE A 304 -1.88 1.64 -5.67
CA ILE A 304 -1.92 0.26 -6.14
C ILE A 304 -0.87 0.11 -7.23
N SER A 305 -0.02 -0.90 -7.15
CA SER A 305 0.81 -1.28 -8.29
C SER A 305 0.18 -2.46 -9.01
N THR A 306 0.29 -2.50 -10.33
CA THR A 306 -0.26 -3.59 -11.14
C THR A 306 0.53 -3.79 -12.43
N GLN A 307 0.41 -5.01 -12.97
CA GLN A 307 0.86 -5.38 -14.31
C GLN A 307 -0.31 -5.93 -15.14
N SER A 308 -1.53 -5.87 -14.62
CA SER A 308 -2.70 -6.45 -15.26
C SER A 308 -3.38 -5.44 -16.18
N SER A 309 -3.36 -5.71 -17.48
CA SER A 309 -4.12 -4.97 -18.49
C SER A 309 -5.62 -4.92 -18.13
N ASN A 310 -6.17 -6.03 -17.62
CA ASN A 310 -7.57 -6.10 -17.18
C ASN A 310 -7.87 -5.14 -16.03
N LEU A 311 -6.93 -4.98 -15.07
CA LEU A 311 -7.13 -4.08 -13.95
C LEU A 311 -6.99 -2.62 -14.38
N VAL A 312 -6.06 -2.31 -15.26
CA VAL A 312 -5.85 -0.96 -15.81
C VAL A 312 -7.11 -0.43 -16.48
N ASN A 313 -7.81 -1.24 -17.28
CA ASN A 313 -9.06 -0.87 -17.96
C ASN A 313 -10.21 -0.52 -17.00
N CYS A 314 -10.08 -0.82 -15.73
CA CYS A 314 -11.10 -0.49 -14.75
C CYS A 314 -10.99 0.94 -14.21
N PHE A 315 -9.94 1.70 -14.55
CA PHE A 315 -9.64 3.01 -13.97
C PHE A 315 -9.61 4.10 -15.04
N GLU A 316 -9.74 5.35 -14.60
CA GLU A 316 -9.64 6.51 -15.49
C GLU A 316 -8.15 6.84 -15.74
N PRO A 317 -7.79 7.44 -16.89
CA PRO A 317 -6.41 7.83 -17.16
C PRO A 317 -5.75 8.63 -16.04
N GLU A 318 -6.49 9.56 -15.44
CA GLU A 318 -5.99 10.42 -14.36
C GLU A 318 -5.63 9.66 -13.08
N ASP A 319 -6.16 8.47 -12.88
CA ASP A 319 -5.82 7.60 -11.76
C ASP A 319 -4.50 6.85 -12.01
N VAL A 320 -4.08 6.75 -13.28
CA VAL A 320 -2.97 5.92 -13.71
C VAL A 320 -1.66 6.71 -13.77
N ILE A 321 -0.61 6.08 -13.24
CA ILE A 321 0.77 6.55 -13.29
C ILE A 321 1.59 5.48 -14.01
N VAL A 322 2.11 5.83 -15.17
CA VAL A 322 3.06 4.97 -15.90
C VAL A 322 4.41 5.04 -15.22
N VAL A 323 4.94 3.88 -14.87
CA VAL A 323 6.27 3.72 -14.31
C VAL A 323 7.16 3.09 -15.36
N ASP A 324 8.24 3.77 -15.70
CA ASP A 324 9.17 3.36 -16.75
C ASP A 324 10.62 3.48 -16.26
N ARG A 325 11.55 2.94 -17.05
CA ARG A 325 12.97 3.02 -16.76
C ARG A 325 13.73 3.74 -17.87
N LYS A 326 14.13 4.98 -17.62
CA LYS A 326 14.88 5.82 -18.57
C LYS A 326 16.27 6.11 -18.03
N GLU A 327 17.30 5.90 -18.83
CA GLU A 327 18.72 6.15 -18.46
C GLU A 327 19.16 5.46 -17.16
N GLY A 328 18.57 4.29 -16.87
CA GLY A 328 18.90 3.50 -15.67
C GLY A 328 18.25 4.01 -14.37
N GLN A 329 17.31 4.95 -14.45
CA GLN A 329 16.50 5.41 -13.34
C GLN A 329 15.01 5.18 -13.57
N THR A 330 14.24 5.02 -12.50
CA THR A 330 12.78 4.96 -12.56
C THR A 330 12.22 6.36 -12.78
N VAL A 331 11.28 6.48 -13.71
CA VAL A 331 10.51 7.69 -13.99
C VAL A 331 9.03 7.39 -13.83
N PHE A 332 8.26 8.43 -13.48
CA PHE A 332 6.82 8.34 -13.25
C PHE A 332 6.13 9.41 -14.10
N ASP A 333 5.10 8.99 -14.82
CA ASP A 333 4.30 9.89 -15.66
C ASP A 333 2.81 9.63 -15.43
N ARG A 334 2.09 10.64 -14.93
CA ARG A 334 0.65 10.53 -14.73
C ARG A 334 -0.06 10.77 -16.03
N LEU A 335 -0.98 9.88 -16.37
CA LEU A 335 -1.78 10.02 -17.57
C LEU A 335 -2.79 11.17 -17.44
N ASP A 336 -3.15 11.72 -18.58
CA ASP A 336 -4.16 12.75 -18.74
C ASP A 336 -5.07 12.41 -19.92
N SER A 337 -6.38 12.41 -19.70
CA SER A 337 -7.38 12.07 -20.73
C SER A 337 -7.24 12.94 -21.97
N ASN A 338 -6.92 14.24 -21.81
CA ASN A 338 -6.78 15.14 -22.98
C ASN A 338 -5.62 14.70 -23.88
N SER A 339 -4.51 14.24 -23.31
CA SER A 339 -3.36 13.75 -24.06
C SER A 339 -3.62 12.41 -24.76
N LEU A 340 -4.60 11.66 -24.28
CA LEU A 340 -4.98 10.34 -24.80
C LEU A 340 -6.23 10.35 -25.68
N SER A 341 -6.91 11.49 -25.84
CA SER A 341 -8.19 11.60 -26.54
C SER A 341 -8.17 11.00 -27.96
N VAL A 342 -7.08 11.22 -28.70
CA VAL A 342 -6.92 10.63 -30.04
C VAL A 342 -7.00 9.12 -30.01
N TRP A 343 -6.37 8.47 -29.00
CA TRP A 343 -6.33 7.02 -28.92
C TRP A 343 -7.62 6.44 -28.34
N LEU A 344 -8.21 7.10 -27.34
CA LEU A 344 -9.39 6.61 -26.63
C LEU A 344 -10.68 6.92 -27.42
N ASP A 345 -10.80 8.14 -27.98
CA ASP A 345 -12.03 8.61 -28.61
C ASP A 345 -12.04 8.35 -30.12
N ASP A 346 -10.93 8.69 -30.84
CA ASP A 346 -10.88 8.59 -32.30
C ASP A 346 -10.58 7.15 -32.76
N TYR A 347 -9.70 6.43 -32.07
CA TYR A 347 -9.34 5.05 -32.38
C TYR A 347 -10.10 3.99 -31.59
N ASP A 348 -10.91 4.38 -30.60
CA ASP A 348 -11.68 3.49 -29.70
C ASP A 348 -10.82 2.44 -28.99
N TYR A 349 -9.56 2.82 -28.68
CA TYR A 349 -8.68 1.94 -27.91
C TYR A 349 -9.02 1.98 -26.43
N SER A 350 -8.99 0.82 -25.78
CA SER A 350 -8.99 0.75 -24.32
C SER A 350 -7.64 1.24 -23.74
N LEU A 351 -7.62 1.64 -22.48
CA LEU A 351 -6.39 2.11 -21.83
C LEU A 351 -5.30 1.02 -21.83
N SER A 352 -5.68 -0.26 -21.69
CA SER A 352 -4.74 -1.37 -21.80
C SER A 352 -4.14 -1.53 -23.19
N GLU A 353 -4.93 -1.33 -24.26
CA GLU A 353 -4.41 -1.41 -25.64
C GLU A 353 -3.43 -0.27 -25.93
N VAL A 354 -3.72 0.94 -25.42
CA VAL A 354 -2.78 2.07 -25.51
C VAL A 354 -1.47 1.73 -24.81
N TRP A 355 -1.55 1.09 -23.62
CA TRP A 355 -0.37 0.63 -22.89
C TRP A 355 0.34 -0.53 -23.59
N GLU A 356 -0.37 -1.60 -23.99
CA GLU A 356 0.20 -2.77 -24.68
C GLU A 356 0.89 -2.43 -26.01
N LYS A 357 0.40 -1.39 -26.69
CA LYS A 357 1.03 -0.84 -27.91
C LYS A 357 2.21 0.09 -27.58
N ASN A 358 2.56 0.25 -26.31
CA ASN A 358 3.63 1.13 -25.82
C ASN A 358 3.49 2.61 -26.26
N LEU A 359 2.27 3.08 -26.42
CA LEU A 359 1.98 4.47 -26.80
C LEU A 359 2.17 5.45 -25.62
N ILE A 360 2.14 4.93 -24.39
CA ILE A 360 2.31 5.71 -23.14
C ILE A 360 3.56 5.31 -22.35
N GLY A 361 4.40 4.41 -22.86
CA GLY A 361 5.58 3.89 -22.17
C GLY A 361 5.27 2.80 -21.12
N GLY A 362 6.27 2.44 -20.32
CA GLY A 362 6.14 1.44 -19.26
C GLY A 362 6.14 -0.02 -19.72
N GLN A 363 6.48 -0.29 -20.98
CA GLN A 363 6.51 -1.65 -21.56
C GLN A 363 7.91 -2.24 -21.69
N ILE A 364 8.97 -1.44 -21.74
CA ILE A 364 10.36 -1.91 -21.95
C ILE A 364 11.30 -1.15 -21.02
#